data_0d2bad81d998d09ee0d47820321349cc
#
_entry.id   0d2bad81d998d09ee0d47820321349cc
#
_cell.length_a   1.000
_cell.length_b   1.000
_cell.length_c   1.000
_cell.angle_alpha   90.00
_cell.angle_beta   90.00
_cell.angle_gamma   90.00
#
_symmetry.space_group_name_H-M   'P 1'
#
loop_
_entity.id
_entity.type
_entity.pdbx_description
1 polymer ?
#
loop_
_entity_poly.entity_id
_entity_poly.type
_entity_poly.pdbx_seq_one_letter_code
_entity_poly.pdbx_strand_id
1 'polypeptide(L)'
;MSSRTELTFTPPVMEVGRWIDGKDFSKLPLINVSQAAPVAPPPRPLIEYMANAIQEDSTHLYGPVLGLPELRSEIAKQWSRAYGDTIKTTQVGITSGCNQAFSASIAMLCGEGDEVILPTPFYFNHKMWLDMAGVSTIALPCSGKMIPDPALAASLITGRTRAIALVTPNNPCGVEYPPNVVMAFYQLARKHRIALIIDETYRDFHSALGMPHNLFQQNEWDETVVHLYSFSKAYRLTGHRVGALVTSEKRLGEVEKFLDTVSICPNQLGQKAALWGMQNLSEWLKGERLEILRRKQAIIDGFEVLSDKGWQLLGVGAYFAYVQHPFSLASNELCEKLVDDLAILTIPGTMFFPEGDETGKRQLRIAFANISTTEIKLLFSRLAVASE
;
A
#
# COMPACT_ATOMS: atom_id res chain seq x y z
N MET A 1 8.82 -21.93 23.18
CA MET A 1 9.02 -20.58 22.62
C MET A 1 8.38 -20.60 21.24
N SER A 2 7.46 -19.70 20.94
CA SER A 2 6.90 -19.53 19.60
C SER A 2 7.95 -18.90 18.68
N SER A 3 7.94 -19.27 17.40
CA SER A 3 8.78 -18.63 16.38
C SER A 3 8.23 -17.22 16.08
N ARG A 4 9.06 -16.35 15.48
CA ARG A 4 8.63 -14.99 15.10
C ARG A 4 7.45 -14.98 14.14
N THR A 5 7.34 -15.99 13.27
CA THR A 5 6.24 -16.11 12.30
C THR A 5 4.94 -16.63 12.93
N GLU A 6 5.00 -17.31 14.08
CA GLU A 6 3.83 -17.71 14.86
C GLU A 6 3.19 -16.54 15.64
N LEU A 7 3.91 -15.40 15.75
CA LEU A 7 3.40 -14.22 16.43
C LEU A 7 2.41 -13.38 15.59
N THR A 8 2.22 -13.75 14.34
CA THR A 8 1.33 -13.02 13.43
C THR A 8 0.32 -13.96 12.77
N PHE A 9 -0.67 -13.36 12.13
CA PHE A 9 -1.79 -14.08 11.50
C PHE A 9 -1.47 -14.57 10.08
N THR A 10 -2.29 -15.45 9.53
CA THR A 10 -2.20 -15.88 8.11
C THR A 10 -2.38 -14.67 7.19
N PRO A 11 -1.55 -14.53 6.13
CA PRO A 11 -1.71 -13.41 5.20
C PRO A 11 -3.12 -13.38 4.58
N PRO A 12 -3.89 -12.28 4.71
CA PRO A 12 -5.29 -12.21 4.30
C PRO A 12 -5.58 -12.65 2.87
N VAL A 13 -4.73 -12.26 1.91
CA VAL A 13 -4.92 -12.64 0.50
C VAL A 13 -4.77 -14.16 0.30
N MET A 14 -3.88 -14.80 1.05
CA MET A 14 -3.69 -16.26 1.00
C MET A 14 -4.86 -16.98 1.67
N GLU A 15 -5.35 -16.42 2.77
CA GLU A 15 -6.48 -17.00 3.51
C GLU A 15 -7.76 -17.01 2.67
N VAL A 16 -8.14 -15.83 2.14
CA VAL A 16 -9.34 -15.75 1.28
C VAL A 16 -9.17 -16.54 -0.03
N GLY A 17 -7.93 -16.66 -0.53
CA GLY A 17 -7.63 -17.48 -1.71
C GLY A 17 -8.01 -18.94 -1.55
N ARG A 18 -7.96 -19.47 -0.32
CA ARG A 18 -8.37 -20.87 -0.04
C ARG A 18 -9.89 -21.08 -0.14
N TRP A 19 -10.68 -20.02 -0.02
CA TRP A 19 -12.15 -20.13 -0.11
C TRP A 19 -12.65 -20.46 -1.52
N ILE A 20 -11.80 -20.32 -2.54
CA ILE A 20 -12.12 -20.66 -3.92
C ILE A 20 -11.50 -22.00 -4.37
N ASP A 21 -10.69 -22.64 -3.51
CA ASP A 21 -10.03 -23.90 -3.86
C ASP A 21 -11.06 -25.01 -4.10
N GLY A 22 -10.94 -25.66 -5.26
CA GLY A 22 -11.82 -26.78 -5.66
C GLY A 22 -13.24 -26.37 -6.08
N LYS A 23 -13.58 -25.06 -6.14
CA LYS A 23 -14.90 -24.58 -6.58
C LYS A 23 -14.95 -24.38 -8.08
N ASP A 24 -16.10 -24.68 -8.68
CA ASP A 24 -16.37 -24.48 -10.11
C ASP A 24 -17.15 -23.19 -10.36
N PHE A 25 -16.55 -22.25 -11.08
CA PHE A 25 -17.14 -20.98 -11.48
C PHE A 25 -17.53 -20.94 -12.95
N SER A 26 -17.68 -22.06 -13.64
CA SER A 26 -18.04 -22.13 -15.07
C SER A 26 -19.43 -21.56 -15.37
N LYS A 27 -20.38 -21.72 -14.43
CA LYS A 27 -21.77 -21.22 -14.58
C LYS A 27 -21.91 -19.77 -14.15
N LEU A 28 -21.15 -19.34 -13.15
CA LEU A 28 -21.13 -17.98 -12.62
C LEU A 28 -19.67 -17.53 -12.47
N PRO A 29 -19.11 -16.81 -13.44
CA PRO A 29 -17.71 -16.42 -13.41
C PRO A 29 -17.35 -15.63 -12.15
N LEU A 30 -16.21 -15.99 -11.52
CA LEU A 30 -15.72 -15.34 -10.32
C LEU A 30 -15.35 -13.88 -10.57
N ILE A 31 -15.83 -12.99 -9.73
CA ILE A 31 -15.36 -11.60 -9.64
C ILE A 31 -14.38 -11.53 -8.48
N ASN A 32 -13.08 -11.54 -8.81
CA ASN A 32 -12.02 -11.47 -7.79
C ASN A 32 -11.60 -10.03 -7.54
N VAL A 33 -12.02 -9.47 -6.41
CA VAL A 33 -11.67 -8.13 -5.93
C VAL A 33 -10.94 -8.18 -4.58
N SER A 34 -10.28 -9.30 -4.29
CA SER A 34 -9.52 -9.51 -3.05
C SER A 34 -8.13 -8.88 -3.12
N GLN A 35 -7.40 -9.07 -4.22
CA GLN A 35 -6.02 -8.61 -4.36
C GLN A 35 -5.91 -7.36 -5.22
N ALA A 36 -5.33 -6.29 -4.66
CA ALA A 36 -5.05 -5.06 -5.38
C ALA A 36 -3.72 -5.13 -6.13
N ALA A 37 -3.71 -5.85 -7.23
CA ALA A 37 -2.57 -5.94 -8.12
C ALA A 37 -3.01 -5.74 -9.57
N PRO A 38 -2.27 -5.01 -10.41
CA PRO A 38 -2.53 -4.96 -11.83
C PRO A 38 -2.56 -6.38 -12.40
N VAL A 39 -3.64 -6.74 -13.08
CA VAL A 39 -3.78 -8.06 -13.74
C VAL A 39 -3.19 -8.08 -15.15
N ALA A 40 -3.09 -6.92 -15.78
CA ALA A 40 -2.45 -6.77 -17.08
C ALA A 40 -0.92 -6.69 -16.93
N PRO A 41 -0.14 -7.21 -17.91
CA PRO A 41 1.31 -7.09 -17.91
C PRO A 41 1.75 -5.63 -18.06
N PRO A 42 3.04 -5.32 -17.85
CA PRO A 42 3.61 -4.04 -18.22
C PRO A 42 3.36 -3.71 -19.71
N PRO A 43 3.42 -2.43 -20.13
CA PRO A 43 3.21 -2.07 -21.52
C PRO A 43 4.30 -2.70 -22.43
N ARG A 44 3.92 -3.02 -23.65
CA ARG A 44 4.76 -3.75 -24.61
C ARG A 44 6.18 -3.18 -24.76
N PRO A 45 6.41 -1.85 -24.87
CA PRO A 45 7.75 -1.29 -24.96
C PRO A 45 8.62 -1.60 -23.74
N LEU A 46 8.03 -1.66 -22.53
CA LEU A 46 8.78 -2.02 -21.32
C LEU A 46 9.16 -3.50 -21.32
N ILE A 47 8.27 -4.39 -21.81
CA ILE A 47 8.56 -5.81 -21.93
C ILE A 47 9.71 -6.03 -22.94
N GLU A 48 9.70 -5.33 -24.07
CA GLU A 48 10.73 -5.40 -25.09
C GLU A 48 12.08 -4.88 -24.56
N TYR A 49 12.07 -3.79 -23.79
CA TYR A 49 13.26 -3.31 -23.10
C TYR A 49 13.82 -4.37 -22.14
N MET A 50 12.98 -4.98 -21.31
CA MET A 50 13.41 -6.03 -20.38
C MET A 50 13.99 -7.25 -21.09
N ALA A 51 13.41 -7.66 -22.24
CA ALA A 51 13.90 -8.77 -23.05
C ALA A 51 15.30 -8.50 -23.62
N ASN A 52 15.65 -7.25 -23.88
CA ASN A 52 16.99 -6.84 -24.28
C ASN A 52 17.93 -6.72 -23.07
N ALA A 53 17.46 -6.10 -22.00
CA ALA A 53 18.26 -5.88 -20.79
C ALA A 53 18.70 -7.20 -20.11
N ILE A 54 17.94 -8.28 -20.25
CA ILE A 54 18.34 -9.60 -19.72
C ILE A 54 19.54 -10.22 -20.48
N GLN A 55 19.88 -9.71 -21.65
CA GLN A 55 21.05 -10.17 -22.41
C GLN A 55 22.35 -9.47 -22.00
N GLU A 56 22.27 -8.44 -21.18
CA GLU A 56 23.42 -7.71 -20.69
C GLU A 56 24.07 -8.43 -19.49
N ASP A 57 25.38 -8.67 -19.52
CA ASP A 57 26.11 -9.36 -18.44
C ASP A 57 25.87 -8.71 -17.06
N SER A 58 25.82 -7.38 -17.01
CA SER A 58 25.58 -6.60 -15.78
C SER A 58 24.26 -6.92 -15.09
N THR A 59 23.27 -7.46 -15.82
CA THR A 59 21.96 -7.84 -15.27
C THR A 59 22.04 -9.09 -14.38
N HIS A 60 23.10 -9.89 -14.56
CA HIS A 60 23.30 -11.16 -13.85
C HIS A 60 24.29 -11.07 -12.68
N LEU A 61 24.86 -9.92 -12.44
CA LEU A 61 25.85 -9.70 -11.39
C LEU A 61 25.23 -8.98 -10.19
N TYR A 62 25.88 -9.11 -9.03
CA TYR A 62 25.54 -8.26 -7.89
C TYR A 62 25.76 -6.79 -8.22
N GLY A 63 24.81 -5.96 -7.80
CA GLY A 63 24.91 -4.52 -7.86
C GLY A 63 25.12 -3.89 -6.49
N PRO A 64 25.10 -2.55 -6.40
CA PRO A 64 25.19 -1.85 -5.14
C PRO A 64 24.01 -2.22 -4.21
N VAL A 65 24.29 -2.35 -2.91
CA VAL A 65 23.30 -2.72 -1.88
C VAL A 65 22.10 -1.78 -1.88
N LEU A 66 22.33 -0.47 -1.94
CA LEU A 66 21.28 0.55 -2.01
C LEU A 66 20.67 0.71 -3.41
N GLY A 67 21.03 -0.15 -4.36
CA GLY A 67 20.49 -0.16 -5.72
C GLY A 67 21.27 0.69 -6.71
N LEU A 68 20.89 0.58 -7.99
CA LEU A 68 21.55 1.24 -9.13
C LEU A 68 21.59 2.77 -8.95
N PRO A 69 22.78 3.40 -9.05
CA PRO A 69 22.91 4.86 -8.90
C PRO A 69 22.03 5.64 -9.86
N GLU A 70 21.83 5.15 -11.08
CA GLU A 70 21.00 5.77 -12.11
C GLU A 70 19.52 5.80 -11.70
N LEU A 71 19.00 4.70 -11.14
CA LEU A 71 17.63 4.65 -10.64
C LEU A 71 17.44 5.55 -9.42
N ARG A 72 18.38 5.53 -8.48
CA ARG A 72 18.38 6.40 -7.30
C ARG A 72 18.39 7.89 -7.72
N SER A 73 19.22 8.23 -8.71
CA SER A 73 19.30 9.59 -9.27
C SER A 73 18.00 10.00 -9.95
N GLU A 74 17.38 9.12 -10.74
CA GLU A 74 16.12 9.43 -11.42
C GLU A 74 14.96 9.60 -10.42
N ILE A 75 14.91 8.77 -9.37
CA ILE A 75 13.94 8.96 -8.27
C ILE A 75 14.18 10.32 -7.60
N ALA A 76 15.40 10.62 -7.19
CA ALA A 76 15.74 11.90 -6.56
C ALA A 76 15.28 13.09 -7.42
N LYS A 77 15.55 13.06 -8.73
CA LYS A 77 15.16 14.07 -9.70
C LYS A 77 13.64 14.22 -9.85
N GLN A 78 12.91 13.11 -9.99
CA GLN A 78 11.46 13.15 -10.18
C GLN A 78 10.73 13.54 -8.88
N TRP A 79 11.19 13.06 -7.72
CA TRP A 79 10.65 13.46 -6.42
C TRP A 79 10.93 14.94 -6.13
N SER A 80 12.14 15.43 -6.43
CA SER A 80 12.45 16.85 -6.30
C SER A 80 11.47 17.73 -7.10
N ARG A 81 11.14 17.33 -8.33
CA ARG A 81 10.15 18.04 -9.15
C ARG A 81 8.73 17.93 -8.59
N ALA A 82 8.35 16.73 -8.12
CA ALA A 82 6.99 16.47 -7.66
C ALA A 82 6.67 17.13 -6.32
N TYR A 83 7.65 17.27 -5.43
CA TYR A 83 7.48 17.80 -4.08
C TYR A 83 8.10 19.19 -3.88
N GLY A 84 8.71 19.76 -4.92
CA GLY A 84 9.13 21.17 -4.93
C GLY A 84 10.33 21.49 -4.05
N ASP A 85 11.21 20.51 -3.77
CA ASP A 85 12.48 20.70 -3.06
C ASP A 85 13.55 19.72 -3.55
N THR A 86 14.79 19.92 -3.14
CA THR A 86 15.93 19.10 -3.56
C THR A 86 16.05 17.83 -2.72
N ILE A 87 15.84 16.69 -3.35
CA ILE A 87 16.16 15.36 -2.81
C ILE A 87 17.46 14.89 -3.46
N LYS A 88 18.42 14.46 -2.65
CA LYS A 88 19.72 14.00 -3.13
C LYS A 88 19.68 12.51 -3.45
N THR A 89 20.48 12.07 -4.40
CA THR A 89 20.66 10.65 -4.72
C THR A 89 21.10 9.83 -3.48
N THR A 90 21.89 10.44 -2.60
CA THR A 90 22.35 9.85 -1.34
C THR A 90 21.25 9.61 -0.32
N GLN A 91 20.08 10.22 -0.49
CA GLN A 91 18.89 10.04 0.35
C GLN A 91 17.92 8.97 -0.17
N VAL A 92 18.26 8.28 -1.27
CA VAL A 92 17.41 7.28 -1.91
C VAL A 92 18.03 5.89 -1.81
N GLY A 93 17.28 4.90 -1.35
CA GLY A 93 17.63 3.47 -1.38
C GLY A 93 16.59 2.68 -2.15
N ILE A 94 17.03 1.67 -2.92
CA ILE A 94 16.15 0.75 -3.65
C ILE A 94 15.98 -0.52 -2.81
N THR A 95 14.79 -1.07 -2.84
CA THR A 95 14.43 -2.27 -2.07
C THR A 95 13.72 -3.30 -2.95
N SER A 96 13.64 -4.54 -2.48
CA SER A 96 12.89 -5.61 -3.14
C SER A 96 11.37 -5.47 -2.91
N GLY A 97 10.82 -4.32 -3.35
CA GLY A 97 9.44 -3.90 -3.16
C GLY A 97 9.22 -3.12 -1.86
N CYS A 98 8.06 -2.46 -1.77
CA CYS A 98 7.72 -1.58 -0.63
C CYS A 98 7.63 -2.33 0.71
N ASN A 99 7.25 -3.60 0.74
CA ASN A 99 7.25 -4.40 1.98
C ASN A 99 8.66 -4.49 2.57
N GLN A 100 9.70 -4.70 1.73
CA GLN A 100 11.08 -4.68 2.23
C GLN A 100 11.50 -3.27 2.68
N ALA A 101 11.04 -2.21 2.00
CA ALA A 101 11.28 -0.84 2.43
C ALA A 101 10.71 -0.58 3.83
N PHE A 102 9.49 -1.04 4.11
CA PHE A 102 8.89 -0.96 5.44
C PHE A 102 9.68 -1.80 6.46
N SER A 103 10.01 -3.05 6.12
CA SER A 103 10.78 -3.93 7.01
C SER A 103 12.13 -3.33 7.40
N ALA A 104 12.85 -2.78 6.41
CA ALA A 104 14.13 -2.10 6.63
C ALA A 104 13.97 -0.83 7.49
N SER A 105 12.87 -0.09 7.29
CA SER A 105 12.55 1.09 8.11
C SER A 105 12.33 0.70 9.57
N ILE A 106 11.59 -0.36 9.83
CA ILE A 106 11.34 -0.84 11.20
C ILE A 106 12.61 -1.37 11.83
N ALA A 107 13.42 -2.16 11.09
CA ALA A 107 14.70 -2.66 11.59
C ALA A 107 15.69 -1.53 11.96
N MET A 108 15.63 -0.39 11.23
CA MET A 108 16.44 0.79 11.50
C MET A 108 15.93 1.62 12.69
N LEU A 109 14.60 1.66 12.90
CA LEU A 109 13.97 2.58 13.87
C LEU A 109 13.65 1.94 15.21
N CYS A 110 13.38 0.63 15.25
CA CYS A 110 12.76 -0.05 16.38
C CYS A 110 13.60 -1.21 16.89
N GLY A 111 13.61 -1.38 18.21
CA GLY A 111 14.00 -2.60 18.89
C GLY A 111 12.79 -3.40 19.39
N GLU A 112 13.03 -4.56 19.97
CA GLU A 112 11.99 -5.39 20.60
C GLU A 112 11.31 -4.62 21.75
N GLY A 113 9.97 -4.63 21.76
CA GLY A 113 9.16 -3.92 22.75
C GLY A 113 8.92 -2.44 22.45
N ASP A 114 9.53 -1.88 21.41
CA ASP A 114 9.17 -0.55 20.91
C ASP A 114 7.76 -0.54 20.28
N GLU A 115 7.24 0.65 20.04
CA GLU A 115 5.87 0.86 19.57
C GLU A 115 5.84 1.64 18.24
N VAL A 116 4.91 1.24 17.35
CA VAL A 116 4.58 1.97 16.12
C VAL A 116 3.07 2.22 16.07
N ILE A 117 2.67 3.46 15.85
CA ILE A 117 1.25 3.84 15.70
C ILE A 117 0.83 3.57 14.24
N LEU A 118 -0.23 2.76 14.07
CA LEU A 118 -0.86 2.49 12.77
C LEU A 118 -2.32 2.96 12.80
N PRO A 119 -2.77 3.79 11.85
CA PRO A 119 -4.20 4.03 11.62
C PRO A 119 -4.95 2.73 11.32
N THR A 120 -6.13 2.55 11.92
CA THR A 120 -7.02 1.44 11.62
C THR A 120 -8.24 1.90 10.81
N PRO A 121 -8.63 1.15 9.77
CA PRO A 121 -8.08 -0.13 9.33
C PRO A 121 -6.65 0.02 8.76
N PHE A 122 -5.74 -0.88 9.12
CA PHE A 122 -4.34 -0.82 8.74
C PHE A 122 -4.02 -1.67 7.49
N TYR A 123 -2.91 -1.38 6.83
CA TYR A 123 -2.35 -2.31 5.85
C TYR A 123 -1.74 -3.52 6.58
N PHE A 124 -2.33 -4.71 6.37
CA PHE A 124 -2.01 -5.90 7.14
C PHE A 124 -0.53 -6.33 7.09
N ASN A 125 0.17 -6.14 5.96
CA ASN A 125 1.60 -6.47 5.91
C ASN A 125 2.47 -5.61 6.82
N HIS A 126 2.08 -4.35 7.09
CA HIS A 126 2.75 -3.53 8.09
C HIS A 126 2.58 -4.15 9.48
N LYS A 127 1.35 -4.48 9.87
CA LYS A 127 1.05 -5.14 11.15
C LYS A 127 1.79 -6.47 11.30
N MET A 128 1.72 -7.33 10.28
CA MET A 128 2.40 -8.62 10.28
C MET A 128 3.91 -8.50 10.49
N TRP A 129 4.55 -7.52 9.84
CA TRP A 129 5.99 -7.30 10.04
C TRP A 129 6.31 -6.80 11.45
N LEU A 130 5.51 -5.88 12.00
CA LEU A 130 5.68 -5.41 13.38
C LEU A 130 5.60 -6.56 14.38
N ASP A 131 4.63 -7.47 14.23
CA ASP A 131 4.50 -8.66 15.07
C ASP A 131 5.76 -9.53 15.01
N MET A 132 6.21 -9.87 13.79
CA MET A 132 7.41 -10.67 13.58
C MET A 132 8.68 -9.96 14.10
N ALA A 133 8.72 -8.64 14.06
CA ALA A 133 9.84 -7.85 14.61
C ALA A 133 9.81 -7.71 16.14
N GLY A 134 8.72 -8.12 16.81
CA GLY A 134 8.52 -7.92 18.25
C GLY A 134 8.24 -6.47 18.61
N VAL A 135 7.69 -5.70 17.65
CA VAL A 135 7.31 -4.29 17.80
C VAL A 135 5.81 -4.20 18.02
N SER A 136 5.39 -3.51 19.07
CA SER A 136 3.98 -3.36 19.41
C SER A 136 3.27 -2.41 18.46
N THR A 137 2.15 -2.85 17.89
CA THR A 137 1.26 -1.97 17.13
C THR A 137 0.33 -1.23 18.05
N ILE A 138 0.36 0.10 18.03
CA ILE A 138 -0.62 0.95 18.68
C ILE A 138 -1.66 1.36 17.64
N ALA A 139 -2.87 0.85 17.79
CA ALA A 139 -3.96 1.15 16.86
C ALA A 139 -4.45 2.59 17.04
N LEU A 140 -4.52 3.34 15.94
CA LEU A 140 -5.10 4.69 15.89
C LEU A 140 -6.43 4.60 15.13
N PRO A 141 -7.58 4.56 15.82
CA PRO A 141 -8.88 4.48 15.17
C PRO A 141 -9.13 5.66 14.23
N CYS A 142 -9.51 5.36 12.98
CA CYS A 142 -10.05 6.35 12.06
C CYS A 142 -11.57 6.39 12.20
N SER A 143 -12.14 7.59 12.20
CA SER A 143 -13.59 7.81 12.28
C SER A 143 -14.10 8.55 11.05
N GLY A 144 -15.40 8.44 10.79
CA GLY A 144 -16.08 9.17 9.73
C GLY A 144 -15.51 8.92 8.34
N LYS A 145 -14.68 9.82 7.84
CA LYS A 145 -14.10 9.76 6.48
C LYS A 145 -12.87 8.86 6.33
N MET A 146 -12.59 7.97 7.29
CA MET A 146 -11.41 7.10 7.30
C MET A 146 -10.07 7.88 7.26
N ILE A 147 -10.05 9.08 7.84
CA ILE A 147 -8.88 9.93 7.99
C ILE A 147 -8.42 9.87 9.45
N PRO A 148 -7.15 9.59 9.74
CA PRO A 148 -6.64 9.56 11.11
C PRO A 148 -6.58 10.94 11.72
N ASP A 149 -6.81 11.03 13.04
CA ASP A 149 -6.75 12.27 13.81
C ASP A 149 -5.39 12.45 14.48
N PRO A 150 -4.61 13.50 14.11
CA PRO A 150 -3.34 13.80 14.77
C PRO A 150 -3.45 14.09 16.27
N ALA A 151 -4.59 14.64 16.73
CA ALA A 151 -4.79 14.92 18.16
C ALA A 151 -4.97 13.62 18.96
N LEU A 152 -5.72 12.66 18.42
CA LEU A 152 -5.85 11.33 19.00
C LEU A 152 -4.49 10.61 18.98
N ALA A 153 -3.75 10.68 17.89
CA ALA A 153 -2.41 10.10 17.79
C ALA A 153 -1.47 10.64 18.88
N ALA A 154 -1.53 11.95 19.17
CA ALA A 154 -0.72 12.57 20.20
C ALA A 154 -0.95 11.96 21.60
N SER A 155 -2.18 11.53 21.91
CA SER A 155 -2.53 10.89 23.19
C SER A 155 -2.03 9.45 23.31
N LEU A 156 -1.68 8.83 22.18
CA LEU A 156 -1.20 7.45 22.11
C LEU A 156 0.33 7.33 22.16
N ILE A 157 1.06 8.45 22.03
CA ILE A 157 2.52 8.45 22.07
C ILE A 157 3.03 8.19 23.48
N THR A 158 3.92 7.21 23.61
CA THR A 158 4.60 6.84 24.86
C THR A 158 6.12 7.00 24.72
N GLY A 159 6.86 6.72 25.77
CA GLY A 159 8.34 6.68 25.73
C GLY A 159 8.92 5.57 24.85
N ARG A 160 8.11 4.57 24.46
CA ARG A 160 8.49 3.48 23.57
C ARG A 160 8.09 3.72 22.11
N THR A 161 7.28 4.71 21.82
CA THR A 161 6.87 5.02 20.44
C THR A 161 8.06 5.49 19.62
N ARG A 162 8.31 4.85 18.48
CA ARG A 162 9.42 5.17 17.55
C ARG A 162 8.95 5.74 16.24
N ALA A 163 7.75 5.39 15.81
CA ALA A 163 7.21 5.88 14.53
C ALA A 163 5.67 5.95 14.53
N ILE A 164 5.17 6.79 13.63
CA ILE A 164 3.80 6.75 13.13
C ILE A 164 3.90 6.35 11.66
N ALA A 165 3.14 5.36 11.19
CA ALA A 165 3.15 4.96 9.79
C ALA A 165 1.81 5.25 9.13
N LEU A 166 1.83 6.10 8.10
CA LEU A 166 0.68 6.47 7.28
C LEU A 166 0.79 5.81 5.91
N VAL A 167 -0.34 5.40 5.35
CA VAL A 167 -0.46 4.93 3.96
C VAL A 167 -1.41 5.88 3.23
N THR A 168 -0.93 6.59 2.21
CA THR A 168 -1.75 7.55 1.46
C THR A 168 -1.36 7.64 -0.01
N PRO A 169 -2.27 7.45 -0.97
CA PRO A 169 -3.65 6.97 -0.78
C PRO A 169 -3.71 5.65 -0.01
N ASN A 170 -4.73 5.50 0.84
CA ASN A 170 -4.77 4.46 1.87
C ASN A 170 -5.11 3.07 1.30
N ASN A 171 -4.47 2.05 1.82
CA ASN A 171 -4.91 0.67 1.77
C ASN A 171 -5.26 0.24 3.21
N PRO A 172 -6.54 -0.11 3.52
CA PRO A 172 -7.57 -0.61 2.60
C PRO A 172 -8.60 0.40 2.10
N CYS A 173 -8.67 1.63 2.63
CA CYS A 173 -9.84 2.50 2.45
C CYS A 173 -9.86 3.29 1.14
N GLY A 174 -8.73 3.38 0.43
CA GLY A 174 -8.61 4.18 -0.80
C GLY A 174 -8.56 5.69 -0.58
N VAL A 175 -8.75 6.18 0.64
CA VAL A 175 -8.79 7.62 0.91
C VAL A 175 -7.42 8.28 0.77
N GLU A 176 -7.43 9.50 0.28
CA GLU A 176 -6.26 10.37 0.19
C GLU A 176 -6.22 11.25 1.43
N TYR A 177 -5.14 11.21 2.20
CA TYR A 177 -5.04 12.07 3.37
C TYR A 177 -4.77 13.52 2.95
N PRO A 178 -5.54 14.50 3.45
CA PRO A 178 -5.32 15.90 3.12
C PRO A 178 -3.92 16.37 3.52
N PRO A 179 -3.27 17.26 2.72
CA PRO A 179 -1.92 17.75 3.00
C PRO A 179 -1.74 18.34 4.40
N ASN A 180 -2.77 19.04 4.91
CA ASN A 180 -2.76 19.60 6.26
C ASN A 180 -2.77 18.53 7.37
N VAL A 181 -3.44 17.39 7.15
CA VAL A 181 -3.41 16.24 8.07
C VAL A 181 -2.03 15.60 8.07
N VAL A 182 -1.47 15.35 6.88
CA VAL A 182 -0.11 14.80 6.72
C VAL A 182 0.92 15.71 7.41
N MET A 183 0.80 17.04 7.22
CA MET A 183 1.66 18.02 7.87
C MET A 183 1.50 18.01 9.40
N ALA A 184 0.28 17.87 9.92
CA ALA A 184 0.05 17.81 11.36
C ALA A 184 0.71 16.55 11.98
N PHE A 185 0.69 15.39 11.29
CA PHE A 185 1.43 14.20 11.71
C PHE A 185 2.95 14.41 11.65
N TYR A 186 3.45 15.12 10.64
CA TYR A 186 4.88 15.48 10.58
C TYR A 186 5.30 16.33 11.78
N GLN A 187 4.53 17.38 12.08
CA GLN A 187 4.81 18.26 13.21
C GLN A 187 4.74 17.51 14.55
N LEU A 188 3.78 16.59 14.68
CA LEU A 188 3.66 15.72 15.85
C LEU A 188 4.89 14.81 15.99
N ALA A 189 5.29 14.12 14.93
CA ALA A 189 6.44 13.24 14.92
C ALA A 189 7.73 14.00 15.25
N ARG A 190 7.94 15.16 14.61
CA ARG A 190 9.10 16.04 14.89
C ARG A 190 9.15 16.51 16.33
N LYS A 191 8.02 16.95 16.89
CA LYS A 191 7.89 17.39 18.29
C LYS A 191 8.32 16.29 19.27
N HIS A 192 7.93 15.05 19.01
CA HIS A 192 8.23 13.90 19.86
C HIS A 192 9.54 13.19 19.49
N ARG A 193 10.27 13.66 18.47
CA ARG A 193 11.52 13.06 17.95
C ARG A 193 11.35 11.59 17.56
N ILE A 194 10.21 11.26 16.99
CA ILE A 194 9.90 9.96 16.40
C ILE A 194 9.83 10.07 14.87
N ALA A 195 9.87 8.95 14.15
CA ALA A 195 9.78 8.96 12.70
C ALA A 195 8.32 9.08 12.23
N LEU A 196 8.11 9.74 11.09
CA LEU A 196 6.92 9.61 10.27
C LEU A 196 7.26 8.75 9.05
N ILE A 197 6.77 7.51 9.04
CA ILE A 197 6.82 6.66 7.85
C ILE A 197 5.60 7.02 6.99
N ILE A 198 5.82 7.36 5.72
CA ILE A 198 4.76 7.65 4.79
C ILE A 198 4.86 6.74 3.57
N ASP A 199 3.95 5.77 3.47
CA ASP A 199 3.85 4.85 2.35
C ASP A 199 2.96 5.46 1.27
N GLU A 200 3.59 5.87 0.17
CA GLU A 200 2.94 6.44 -1.00
C GLU A 200 2.96 5.46 -2.20
N THR A 201 2.77 4.18 -1.94
CA THR A 201 2.66 3.13 -3.00
C THR A 201 1.66 3.51 -4.11
N TYR A 202 0.65 4.29 -3.81
CA TYR A 202 -0.42 4.69 -4.75
C TYR A 202 -0.35 6.17 -5.16
N ARG A 203 0.77 6.87 -4.94
CA ARG A 203 0.91 8.32 -5.22
C ARG A 203 0.54 8.71 -6.65
N ASP A 204 0.81 7.84 -7.63
CA ASP A 204 0.56 8.12 -9.04
C ASP A 204 -0.92 8.06 -9.42
N PHE A 205 -1.78 7.66 -8.50
CA PHE A 205 -3.23 7.51 -8.67
C PHE A 205 -4.05 8.51 -7.84
N HIS A 206 -3.44 9.59 -7.36
CA HIS A 206 -4.15 10.68 -6.69
C HIS A 206 -5.25 11.28 -7.56
N SER A 207 -6.36 11.67 -6.94
CA SER A 207 -7.49 12.32 -7.62
C SER A 207 -7.12 13.72 -8.12
N ALA A 208 -6.41 14.49 -7.30
CA ALA A 208 -5.90 15.80 -7.67
C ALA A 208 -4.54 15.69 -8.41
N LEU A 209 -4.27 16.68 -9.26
CA LEU A 209 -2.94 16.93 -9.82
C LEU A 209 -2.18 17.85 -8.88
N GLY A 210 -0.85 17.73 -8.92
CA GLY A 210 0.04 18.58 -8.14
C GLY A 210 0.72 17.85 -7.01
N MET A 211 1.28 18.61 -6.08
CA MET A 211 2.04 18.12 -4.95
C MET A 211 1.10 17.53 -3.89
N PRO A 212 1.25 16.24 -3.52
CA PRO A 212 0.36 15.62 -2.53
C PRO A 212 0.54 16.17 -1.12
N HIS A 213 1.74 16.60 -0.77
CA HIS A 213 2.11 17.23 0.50
C HIS A 213 3.45 17.98 0.35
N ASN A 214 3.78 18.82 1.33
CA ASN A 214 5.00 19.62 1.33
C ASN A 214 6.02 19.20 2.41
N LEU A 215 6.06 17.92 2.79
CA LEU A 215 6.97 17.42 3.82
C LEU A 215 8.43 17.63 3.46
N PHE A 216 8.80 17.38 2.20
CA PHE A 216 10.17 17.53 1.72
C PHE A 216 10.67 18.97 1.68
N GLN A 217 9.78 19.97 1.80
CA GLN A 217 10.12 21.38 1.89
C GLN A 217 10.42 21.84 3.33
N GLN A 218 10.30 20.95 4.31
CA GLN A 218 10.57 21.28 5.71
C GLN A 218 12.07 21.18 5.99
N ASN A 219 12.60 22.10 6.80
CA ASN A 219 14.00 22.01 7.23
C ASN A 219 14.25 20.67 7.96
N GLU A 220 15.33 19.99 7.59
CA GLU A 220 15.72 18.70 8.19
C GLU A 220 14.60 17.66 8.12
N TRP A 221 13.80 17.67 7.05
CA TRP A 221 12.67 16.75 6.86
C TRP A 221 13.11 15.29 6.99
N ASP A 222 14.29 14.97 6.50
CA ASP A 222 14.88 13.64 6.42
C ASP A 222 15.26 13.05 7.79
N GLU A 223 15.39 13.89 8.82
CA GLU A 223 15.52 13.43 10.21
C GLU A 223 14.19 12.91 10.79
N THR A 224 13.06 13.28 10.19
CA THR A 224 11.73 12.85 10.65
C THR A 224 11.06 11.90 9.67
N VAL A 225 11.12 12.17 8.36
CA VAL A 225 10.39 11.41 7.34
C VAL A 225 11.17 10.19 6.86
N VAL A 226 10.44 9.09 6.71
CA VAL A 226 10.84 7.89 5.96
C VAL A 226 9.76 7.67 4.91
N HIS A 227 10.04 8.05 3.67
CA HIS A 227 9.09 7.92 2.56
C HIS A 227 9.30 6.57 1.85
N LEU A 228 8.20 5.85 1.58
CA LEU A 228 8.21 4.55 0.92
C LEU A 228 7.44 4.63 -0.40
N TYR A 229 7.94 3.91 -1.42
CA TYR A 229 7.31 3.83 -2.73
C TYR A 229 7.41 2.45 -3.35
N SER A 230 6.46 2.11 -4.22
CA SER A 230 6.41 0.83 -4.94
C SER A 230 6.24 1.02 -6.44
N PHE A 231 7.10 0.38 -7.23
CA PHE A 231 6.96 0.31 -8.68
C PHE A 231 5.93 -0.75 -9.13
N SER A 232 5.41 -1.54 -8.20
CA SER A 232 4.45 -2.61 -8.49
C SER A 232 3.15 -2.10 -9.13
N LYS A 233 2.69 -0.89 -8.74
CA LYS A 233 1.41 -0.36 -9.18
C LYS A 233 1.55 0.54 -10.41
N ALA A 234 2.42 1.54 -10.31
CA ALA A 234 2.63 2.54 -11.35
C ALA A 234 3.04 1.95 -12.70
N TYR A 235 3.96 0.99 -12.71
CA TYR A 235 4.52 0.40 -13.94
C TYR A 235 4.14 -1.08 -14.13
N ARG A 236 3.20 -1.61 -13.32
CA ARG A 236 2.78 -3.01 -13.35
C ARG A 236 3.93 -4.00 -13.15
N LEU A 237 4.93 -3.61 -12.35
CA LEU A 237 6.13 -4.41 -12.05
C LEU A 237 5.97 -5.28 -10.79
N THR A 238 4.77 -5.84 -10.55
CA THR A 238 4.47 -6.62 -9.33
C THR A 238 5.43 -7.79 -9.12
N GLY A 239 5.71 -8.57 -10.18
CA GLY A 239 6.60 -9.73 -10.15
C GLY A 239 8.08 -9.36 -10.11
N HIS A 240 8.46 -8.13 -10.45
CA HIS A 240 9.85 -7.68 -10.50
C HIS A 240 10.39 -7.17 -9.17
N ARG A 241 9.53 -7.00 -8.16
CA ARG A 241 9.91 -6.67 -6.79
C ARG A 241 10.84 -5.46 -6.69
N VAL A 242 10.37 -4.29 -7.06
CA VAL A 242 11.11 -3.02 -6.92
C VAL A 242 10.31 -2.02 -6.10
N GLY A 243 10.96 -1.44 -5.12
CA GLY A 243 10.47 -0.35 -4.29
C GLY A 243 11.58 0.66 -3.99
N ALA A 244 11.24 1.73 -3.33
CA ALA A 244 12.19 2.74 -2.90
C ALA A 244 11.89 3.22 -1.49
N LEU A 245 12.95 3.65 -0.80
CA LEU A 245 12.93 4.30 0.50
C LEU A 245 13.71 5.61 0.38
N VAL A 246 13.13 6.71 0.87
CA VAL A 246 13.78 8.04 0.86
C VAL A 246 13.81 8.59 2.27
N THR A 247 15.01 8.86 2.80
CA THR A 247 15.25 9.37 4.15
C THR A 247 16.66 9.96 4.25
N SER A 248 17.15 10.29 5.46
CA SER A 248 18.50 10.84 5.62
C SER A 248 19.61 9.84 5.24
N GLU A 249 20.74 10.37 4.80
CA GLU A 249 21.94 9.56 4.47
C GLU A 249 22.38 8.70 5.66
N LYS A 250 22.29 9.26 6.87
CA LYS A 250 22.62 8.53 8.11
C LYS A 250 21.72 7.31 8.30
N ARG A 251 20.41 7.47 8.11
CA ARG A 251 19.44 6.36 8.20
C ARG A 251 19.65 5.33 7.11
N LEU A 252 19.98 5.77 5.89
CA LEU A 252 20.28 4.84 4.80
C LEU A 252 21.49 3.97 5.08
N GLY A 253 22.49 4.46 5.81
CA GLY A 253 23.62 3.64 6.26
C GLY A 253 23.20 2.49 7.19
N GLU A 254 22.15 2.66 7.99
CA GLU A 254 21.58 1.57 8.79
C GLU A 254 20.70 0.62 7.95
N VAL A 255 19.92 1.19 7.03
CA VAL A 255 19.12 0.42 6.06
C VAL A 255 20.03 -0.48 5.19
N GLU A 256 21.19 0.01 4.78
CA GLU A 256 22.15 -0.73 3.96
C GLU A 256 22.59 -2.03 4.65
N LYS A 257 22.84 -2.02 5.96
CA LYS A 257 23.17 -3.23 6.72
C LYS A 257 22.06 -4.28 6.67
N PHE A 258 20.82 -3.83 6.79
CA PHE A 258 19.66 -4.72 6.70
C PHE A 258 19.52 -5.30 5.28
N LEU A 259 19.62 -4.47 4.25
CA LEU A 259 19.48 -4.89 2.85
C LEU A 259 20.59 -5.86 2.44
N ASP A 260 21.83 -5.60 2.83
CA ASP A 260 22.97 -6.49 2.57
C ASP A 260 22.73 -7.88 3.18
N THR A 261 22.27 -7.92 4.44
CA THR A 261 22.03 -9.18 5.16
C THR A 261 20.86 -9.98 4.56
N VAL A 262 19.80 -9.30 4.09
CA VAL A 262 18.55 -9.97 3.68
C VAL A 262 18.54 -10.35 2.20
N SER A 263 19.17 -9.53 1.34
CA SER A 263 19.10 -9.71 -0.12
C SER A 263 20.36 -9.34 -0.89
N ILE A 264 21.40 -8.87 -0.20
CA ILE A 264 22.65 -8.33 -0.77
C ILE A 264 22.37 -7.10 -1.64
N CYS A 265 21.59 -7.23 -2.69
CA CYS A 265 21.17 -6.12 -3.55
C CYS A 265 19.78 -6.40 -4.15
N PRO A 266 19.06 -5.36 -4.59
CA PRO A 266 17.80 -5.54 -5.29
C PRO A 266 18.02 -6.15 -6.69
N ASN A 267 16.99 -6.83 -7.22
CA ASN A 267 16.98 -7.44 -8.54
C ASN A 267 17.38 -6.45 -9.65
N GLN A 268 18.41 -6.76 -10.44
CA GLN A 268 18.96 -5.85 -11.46
C GLN A 268 17.98 -5.58 -12.59
N LEU A 269 17.34 -6.63 -13.13
CA LEU A 269 16.38 -6.48 -14.22
C LEU A 269 15.18 -5.61 -13.80
N GLY A 270 14.67 -5.82 -12.59
CA GLY A 270 13.59 -5.00 -12.04
C GLY A 270 13.98 -3.53 -11.91
N GLN A 271 15.20 -3.24 -11.44
CA GLN A 271 15.70 -1.87 -11.33
C GLN A 271 15.87 -1.20 -12.69
N LYS A 272 16.43 -1.89 -13.68
CA LYS A 272 16.53 -1.40 -15.06
C LYS A 272 15.14 -1.12 -15.65
N ALA A 273 14.18 -2.01 -15.43
CA ALA A 273 12.80 -1.82 -15.86
C ALA A 273 12.15 -0.60 -15.21
N ALA A 274 12.34 -0.41 -13.90
CA ALA A 274 11.83 0.75 -13.18
C ALA A 274 12.43 2.06 -13.69
N LEU A 275 13.75 2.11 -13.89
CA LEU A 275 14.46 3.27 -14.44
C LEU A 275 13.94 3.63 -15.84
N TRP A 276 13.88 2.63 -16.72
CA TRP A 276 13.37 2.85 -18.08
C TRP A 276 11.91 3.33 -18.07
N GLY A 277 11.08 2.72 -17.23
CA GLY A 277 9.68 3.13 -17.05
C GLY A 277 9.55 4.58 -16.61
N MET A 278 10.32 5.02 -15.62
CA MET A 278 10.33 6.41 -15.15
C MET A 278 10.73 7.39 -16.26
N GLN A 279 11.67 7.01 -17.12
CA GLN A 279 12.18 7.87 -18.19
C GLN A 279 11.28 7.93 -19.42
N ASN A 280 10.52 6.86 -19.72
CA ASN A 280 9.86 6.70 -21.00
C ASN A 280 8.33 6.56 -20.94
N LEU A 281 7.74 6.30 -19.78
CA LEU A 281 6.32 5.95 -19.67
C LEU A 281 5.45 7.01 -18.98
N SER A 282 5.87 8.27 -18.96
CA SER A 282 5.11 9.34 -18.28
C SER A 282 3.69 9.50 -18.85
N GLU A 283 3.52 9.48 -20.18
CA GLU A 283 2.21 9.61 -20.82
C GLU A 283 1.35 8.36 -20.62
N TRP A 284 1.95 7.17 -20.68
CA TRP A 284 1.27 5.93 -20.37
C TRP A 284 0.75 5.91 -18.92
N LEU A 285 1.58 6.33 -17.96
CA LEU A 285 1.21 6.39 -16.55
C LEU A 285 0.05 7.38 -16.30
N LYS A 286 0.03 8.51 -17.02
CA LYS A 286 -1.14 9.42 -17.00
C LYS A 286 -2.41 8.72 -17.47
N GLY A 287 -2.31 7.91 -18.52
CA GLY A 287 -3.42 7.09 -19.02
C GLY A 287 -3.91 6.07 -17.98
N GLU A 288 -2.99 5.38 -17.30
CA GLU A 288 -3.31 4.45 -16.20
C GLU A 288 -4.03 5.17 -15.05
N ARG A 289 -3.54 6.34 -14.67
CA ARG A 289 -4.20 7.16 -13.64
C ARG A 289 -5.64 7.51 -14.05
N LEU A 290 -5.85 7.98 -15.27
CA LEU A 290 -7.19 8.34 -15.77
C LEU A 290 -8.11 7.12 -15.78
N GLU A 291 -7.61 5.94 -16.15
CA GLU A 291 -8.39 4.71 -16.11
C GLU A 291 -8.81 4.34 -14.68
N ILE A 292 -7.91 4.44 -13.72
CA ILE A 292 -8.24 4.20 -12.30
C ILE A 292 -9.26 5.23 -11.79
N LEU A 293 -9.13 6.50 -12.16
CA LEU A 293 -10.11 7.52 -11.80
C LEU A 293 -11.49 7.26 -12.44
N ARG A 294 -11.53 6.73 -13.68
CA ARG A 294 -12.76 6.32 -14.32
C ARG A 294 -13.43 5.16 -13.59
N ARG A 295 -12.67 4.17 -13.14
CA ARG A 295 -13.18 3.06 -12.31
C ARG A 295 -13.66 3.55 -10.95
N LYS A 296 -12.90 4.44 -10.30
CA LYS A 296 -13.33 5.11 -9.07
C LYS A 296 -14.69 5.79 -9.25
N GLN A 297 -14.88 6.53 -10.36
CA GLN A 297 -16.15 7.18 -10.64
C GLN A 297 -17.27 6.15 -10.86
N ALA A 298 -16.99 5.03 -11.56
CA ALA A 298 -17.96 3.96 -11.73
C ALA A 298 -18.37 3.30 -10.39
N ILE A 299 -17.46 3.21 -9.43
CA ILE A 299 -17.80 2.79 -8.04
C ILE A 299 -18.79 3.79 -7.44
N ILE A 300 -18.47 5.09 -7.47
CA ILE A 300 -19.29 6.16 -6.85
C ILE A 300 -20.68 6.17 -7.49
N ASP A 301 -20.77 6.21 -8.82
CA ASP A 301 -22.04 6.29 -9.56
C ASP A 301 -22.89 5.03 -9.39
N GLY A 302 -22.24 3.86 -9.35
CA GLY A 302 -22.94 2.58 -9.22
C GLY A 302 -23.33 2.23 -7.79
N PHE A 303 -22.82 2.94 -6.78
CA PHE A 303 -23.05 2.58 -5.38
C PHE A 303 -24.47 2.86 -4.88
N GLU A 304 -25.25 3.69 -5.58
CA GLU A 304 -26.63 4.02 -5.22
C GLU A 304 -27.48 2.76 -5.03
N VAL A 305 -27.34 1.78 -5.93
CA VAL A 305 -28.08 0.51 -5.87
C VAL A 305 -27.80 -0.30 -4.60
N LEU A 306 -26.61 -0.13 -4.03
CA LEU A 306 -26.23 -0.74 -2.75
C LEU A 306 -26.69 0.10 -1.58
N SER A 307 -26.63 1.43 -1.66
CA SER A 307 -27.11 2.35 -0.62
C SER A 307 -28.59 2.12 -0.32
N ASP A 308 -29.41 1.88 -1.33
CA ASP A 308 -30.84 1.52 -1.19
C ASP A 308 -31.06 0.19 -0.45
N LYS A 309 -30.03 -0.64 -0.36
CA LYS A 309 -30.02 -1.90 0.38
C LYS A 309 -29.32 -1.79 1.75
N GLY A 310 -28.99 -0.58 2.19
CA GLY A 310 -28.39 -0.29 3.48
C GLY A 310 -26.86 -0.41 3.53
N TRP A 311 -26.19 -0.63 2.40
CA TRP A 311 -24.72 -0.57 2.33
C TRP A 311 -24.24 0.88 2.45
N GLN A 312 -23.02 1.06 2.95
CA GLN A 312 -22.39 2.37 3.07
C GLN A 312 -21.00 2.36 2.41
N LEU A 313 -20.71 3.39 1.61
CA LEU A 313 -19.36 3.61 1.06
C LEU A 313 -18.56 4.45 2.06
N LEU A 314 -17.62 3.83 2.75
CA LEU A 314 -16.80 4.47 3.77
C LEU A 314 -15.59 5.21 3.19
N GLY A 315 -15.04 4.71 2.08
CA GLY A 315 -13.92 5.32 1.40
C GLY A 315 -13.74 4.77 -0.02
N VAL A 316 -13.19 5.59 -0.93
CA VAL A 316 -12.90 5.18 -2.30
C VAL A 316 -11.76 6.00 -2.90
N GLY A 317 -10.81 5.34 -3.53
CA GLY A 317 -9.70 5.96 -4.25
C GLY A 317 -8.57 4.99 -4.51
N ALA A 318 -7.55 5.45 -5.23
CA ALA A 318 -6.50 4.57 -5.71
C ALA A 318 -7.06 3.25 -6.25
N TYR A 319 -6.81 2.14 -5.60
CA TYR A 319 -7.23 0.81 -6.06
C TYR A 319 -8.42 0.24 -5.27
N PHE A 320 -8.98 0.98 -4.28
CA PHE A 320 -9.88 0.42 -3.28
C PHE A 320 -11.19 1.18 -3.13
N ALA A 321 -12.27 0.43 -2.91
CA ALA A 321 -13.45 0.87 -2.22
C ALA A 321 -13.57 0.11 -0.89
N TYR A 322 -13.89 0.83 0.17
CA TYR A 322 -14.10 0.28 1.49
C TYR A 322 -15.54 0.52 1.90
N VAL A 323 -16.26 -0.57 2.18
CA VAL A 323 -17.71 -0.54 2.32
C VAL A 323 -18.16 -1.18 3.62
N GLN A 324 -19.30 -0.75 4.16
CA GLN A 324 -19.99 -1.39 5.25
C GLN A 324 -21.25 -2.08 4.74
N HIS A 325 -21.45 -3.34 5.11
CA HIS A 325 -22.66 -4.10 4.77
C HIS A 325 -23.75 -3.97 5.82
N PRO A 326 -25.05 -4.16 5.47
CA PRO A 326 -26.20 -4.00 6.38
C PRO A 326 -26.45 -5.22 7.28
N PHE A 327 -25.86 -6.38 6.96
CA PHE A 327 -26.19 -7.68 7.56
C PHE A 327 -25.69 -7.84 9.00
N SER A 328 -26.31 -8.76 9.76
CA SER A 328 -25.88 -9.12 11.13
C SER A 328 -24.67 -10.04 11.14
N LEU A 329 -24.44 -10.82 10.06
CA LEU A 329 -23.27 -11.67 9.87
C LEU A 329 -21.96 -10.92 10.04
N ALA A 330 -20.94 -11.57 10.57
CA ALA A 330 -19.60 -11.02 10.54
C ALA A 330 -19.02 -11.02 9.12
N SER A 331 -18.12 -10.05 8.82
CA SER A 331 -17.61 -9.86 7.46
C SER A 331 -16.86 -11.06 6.89
N ASN A 332 -16.20 -11.88 7.71
CA ASN A 332 -15.58 -13.13 7.27
C ASN A 332 -16.64 -14.15 6.80
N GLU A 333 -17.70 -14.38 7.58
CA GLU A 333 -18.81 -15.28 7.22
C GLU A 333 -19.53 -14.78 5.96
N LEU A 334 -19.78 -13.48 5.88
CA LEU A 334 -20.36 -12.88 4.68
C LEU A 334 -19.46 -13.05 3.45
N CYS A 335 -18.16 -12.87 3.57
CA CYS A 335 -17.23 -13.03 2.44
C CYS A 335 -17.20 -14.46 1.90
N GLU A 336 -17.22 -15.48 2.78
CA GLU A 336 -17.32 -16.87 2.37
C GLU A 336 -18.64 -17.14 1.64
N LYS A 337 -19.76 -16.67 2.20
CA LYS A 337 -21.08 -16.75 1.57
C LYS A 337 -21.14 -16.04 0.20
N LEU A 338 -20.49 -14.88 0.06
CA LEU A 338 -20.41 -14.17 -1.23
C LEU A 338 -19.64 -14.99 -2.29
N VAL A 339 -18.65 -15.77 -1.90
CA VAL A 339 -17.98 -16.70 -2.82
C VAL A 339 -18.94 -17.79 -3.26
N ASP A 340 -19.66 -18.41 -2.33
CA ASP A 340 -20.53 -19.55 -2.60
C ASP A 340 -21.77 -19.17 -3.41
N ASP A 341 -22.47 -18.13 -3.02
CA ASP A 341 -23.75 -17.77 -3.59
C ASP A 341 -23.63 -16.88 -4.83
N LEU A 342 -22.61 -16.01 -4.87
CA LEU A 342 -22.52 -14.91 -5.85
C LEU A 342 -21.21 -14.89 -6.64
N ALA A 343 -20.31 -15.84 -6.39
CA ALA A 343 -18.98 -15.89 -7.01
C ALA A 343 -18.24 -14.54 -6.92
N ILE A 344 -18.20 -13.96 -5.72
CA ILE A 344 -17.47 -12.74 -5.40
C ILE A 344 -16.42 -13.05 -4.34
N LEU A 345 -15.14 -12.81 -4.64
CA LEU A 345 -14.04 -12.91 -3.69
C LEU A 345 -13.57 -11.51 -3.28
N THR A 346 -13.72 -11.18 -2.00
CA THR A 346 -13.30 -9.91 -1.39
C THR A 346 -12.55 -10.16 -0.09
N ILE A 347 -12.05 -9.13 0.59
CA ILE A 347 -11.40 -9.29 1.90
C ILE A 347 -12.27 -8.70 3.00
N PRO A 348 -12.55 -9.47 4.08
CA PRO A 348 -13.33 -9.01 5.20
C PRO A 348 -12.60 -7.92 5.99
N GLY A 349 -13.35 -6.97 6.54
CA GLY A 349 -12.82 -5.86 7.33
C GLY A 349 -12.06 -6.31 8.58
N THR A 350 -12.46 -7.42 9.20
CA THR A 350 -11.80 -7.99 10.38
C THR A 350 -10.29 -8.19 10.20
N MET A 351 -9.82 -8.43 8.97
CA MET A 351 -8.40 -8.63 8.64
C MET A 351 -7.57 -7.33 8.62
N PHE A 352 -8.19 -6.17 8.86
CA PHE A 352 -7.52 -4.86 8.87
C PHE A 352 -7.56 -4.19 10.25
N PHE A 353 -7.94 -4.92 11.29
CA PHE A 353 -8.04 -4.45 12.67
C PHE A 353 -7.31 -5.39 13.63
N PRO A 354 -6.96 -4.91 14.83
CA PRO A 354 -6.46 -5.79 15.89
C PRO A 354 -7.44 -6.92 16.20
N GLU A 355 -6.92 -8.04 16.66
CA GLU A 355 -7.73 -9.14 17.15
C GLU A 355 -8.69 -8.66 18.25
N GLY A 356 -9.96 -9.07 18.17
CA GLY A 356 -11.01 -8.65 19.11
C GLY A 356 -11.63 -7.28 18.85
N ASP A 357 -11.14 -6.52 17.84
CA ASP A 357 -11.78 -5.26 17.44
C ASP A 357 -13.04 -5.53 16.60
N GLU A 358 -14.19 -5.11 17.11
CA GLU A 358 -15.50 -5.34 16.49
C GLU A 358 -15.77 -4.46 15.26
N THR A 359 -14.98 -3.38 15.07
CA THR A 359 -15.21 -2.35 14.04
C THR A 359 -15.21 -2.95 12.63
N GLY A 360 -14.29 -3.88 12.37
CA GLY A 360 -14.15 -4.54 11.06
C GLY A 360 -15.25 -5.53 10.72
N LYS A 361 -16.07 -5.96 11.69
CA LYS A 361 -17.06 -7.05 11.51
C LYS A 361 -18.15 -6.76 10.46
N ARG A 362 -18.36 -5.49 10.14
CA ARG A 362 -19.34 -5.11 9.13
C ARG A 362 -18.73 -4.44 7.90
N GLN A 363 -17.42 -4.59 7.70
CA GLN A 363 -16.71 -3.88 6.66
C GLN A 363 -16.06 -4.86 5.67
N LEU A 364 -15.92 -4.42 4.41
CA LEU A 364 -15.29 -5.17 3.32
C LEU A 364 -14.37 -4.25 2.52
N ARG A 365 -13.24 -4.81 2.02
CA ARG A 365 -12.39 -4.14 1.04
C ARG A 365 -12.62 -4.70 -0.35
N ILE A 366 -12.97 -3.85 -1.29
CA ILE A 366 -13.12 -4.13 -2.73
C ILE A 366 -11.93 -3.55 -3.48
N ALA A 367 -11.08 -4.38 -4.08
CA ALA A 367 -9.96 -3.96 -4.92
C ALA A 367 -10.44 -3.81 -6.37
N PHE A 368 -11.00 -2.66 -6.71
CA PHE A 368 -11.66 -2.42 -8.01
C PHE A 368 -10.70 -2.17 -9.19
N ALA A 369 -9.40 -1.95 -8.90
CA ALA A 369 -8.42 -1.72 -9.96
C ALA A 369 -8.20 -2.94 -10.87
N ASN A 370 -8.63 -4.12 -10.43
CA ASN A 370 -8.48 -5.37 -11.17
C ASN A 370 -9.60 -5.64 -12.18
N ILE A 371 -10.70 -4.90 -12.12
CA ILE A 371 -11.90 -5.13 -12.90
C ILE A 371 -12.29 -3.90 -13.71
N SER A 372 -12.95 -4.12 -14.83
CA SER A 372 -13.45 -3.06 -15.72
C SER A 372 -14.68 -2.36 -15.14
N THR A 373 -15.05 -1.22 -15.71
CA THR A 373 -16.30 -0.52 -15.34
C THR A 373 -17.56 -1.38 -15.58
N THR A 374 -17.55 -2.28 -16.54
CA THR A 374 -18.63 -3.24 -16.77
C THR A 374 -18.71 -4.27 -15.66
N GLU A 375 -17.56 -4.80 -15.24
CA GLU A 375 -17.49 -5.75 -14.13
C GLU A 375 -17.82 -5.08 -12.78
N ILE A 376 -17.54 -3.79 -12.59
CA ILE A 376 -18.01 -3.02 -11.42
C ILE A 376 -19.54 -3.00 -11.36
N LYS A 377 -20.23 -2.77 -12.49
CA LYS A 377 -21.69 -2.83 -12.54
C LYS A 377 -22.22 -4.23 -12.23
N LEU A 378 -21.57 -5.27 -12.75
CA LEU A 378 -21.91 -6.66 -12.45
C LEU A 378 -21.67 -6.99 -10.97
N LEU A 379 -20.56 -6.56 -10.40
CA LEU A 379 -20.27 -6.72 -8.96
C LEU A 379 -21.40 -6.13 -8.11
N PHE A 380 -21.84 -4.91 -8.39
CA PHE A 380 -22.88 -4.26 -7.63
C PHE A 380 -24.25 -4.90 -7.82
N SER A 381 -24.59 -5.36 -9.04
CA SER A 381 -25.83 -6.11 -9.27
C SER A 381 -25.86 -7.42 -8.47
N ARG A 382 -24.71 -8.10 -8.31
CA ARG A 382 -24.62 -9.32 -7.49
C ARG A 382 -24.68 -8.98 -5.99
N LEU A 383 -23.96 -7.95 -5.53
CA LEU A 383 -24.02 -7.53 -4.12
C LEU A 383 -25.42 -7.05 -3.70
N ALA A 384 -26.20 -6.45 -4.62
CA ALA A 384 -27.54 -5.96 -4.34
C ALA A 384 -28.57 -7.08 -4.06
N VAL A 385 -28.27 -8.34 -4.44
CA VAL A 385 -29.09 -9.51 -4.15
C VAL A 385 -28.52 -10.38 -3.01
N ALA A 386 -27.40 -9.94 -2.42
CA ALA A 386 -26.85 -10.63 -1.25
C ALA A 386 -27.85 -10.62 -0.08
N SER A 387 -27.88 -11.72 0.67
CA SER A 387 -28.74 -11.91 1.84
C SER A 387 -27.97 -12.60 2.96
N GLU A 388 -28.52 -12.56 4.17
CA GLU A 388 -27.99 -13.33 5.31
C GLU A 388 -28.12 -14.84 5.14
#